data_18eb2d6fba6904769c0c90f4a44cd194
#
_entry.id   18eb2d6fba6904769c0c90f4a44cd194
#
_cell.length_a   1.000
_cell.length_b   1.000
_cell.length_c   1.000
_cell.angle_alpha   90.00
_cell.angle_beta   90.00
_cell.angle_gamma   90.00
#
_symmetry.space_group_name_H-M   'P 1'
#
loop_
_entity.id
_entity.type
_entity.pdbx_description
1 polymer ?
#
loop_
_entity_poly.entity_id
_entity_poly.type
_entity_poly.pdbx_seq_one_letter_code
_entity_poly.pdbx_strand_id
1 'polypeptide(L)'
;MAGRNLVGPEADALNLGTVFRALGDEHRRSVMTELAADRSDSERGCNSFDLPISKQTQTHHFRVLREAGLIDEIDYGNRKGIRLRRADIEKRFPGLLALLGAGPPADTAPR
;
A
#
# COMPACT_ATOMS: atom_id res chain seq x y z
N MET A 1 -5.51 -23.83 -3.42
CA MET A 1 -4.99 -23.36 -4.70
C MET A 1 -4.19 -22.09 -4.54
N ALA A 2 -3.04 -22.03 -5.16
CA ALA A 2 -2.17 -20.88 -5.06
C ALA A 2 -2.74 -19.69 -5.81
N GLY A 3 -2.51 -18.51 -5.29
CA GLY A 3 -2.89 -17.29 -5.96
C GLY A 3 -1.90 -16.92 -7.05
N ARG A 4 -2.27 -15.95 -7.85
CA ARG A 4 -1.45 -15.45 -8.93
C ARG A 4 -1.13 -13.98 -8.65
N ASN A 5 0.17 -13.65 -8.66
CA ASN A 5 0.59 -12.25 -8.51
C ASN A 5 0.16 -11.46 -9.74
N LEU A 6 -0.52 -10.35 -9.51
CA LEU A 6 -0.84 -9.43 -10.58
C LEU A 6 0.39 -8.59 -10.91
N VAL A 7 0.45 -8.12 -12.15
CA VAL A 7 1.64 -7.44 -12.64
C VAL A 7 1.84 -6.10 -11.95
N GLY A 8 3.08 -5.84 -11.54
CA GLY A 8 3.51 -4.57 -11.00
C GLY A 8 4.94 -4.30 -11.46
N PRO A 9 5.47 -3.11 -11.17
CA PRO A 9 6.81 -2.76 -11.64
C PRO A 9 7.89 -3.52 -10.88
N GLU A 10 9.01 -3.74 -11.57
CA GLU A 10 10.18 -4.28 -10.91
C GLU A 10 10.72 -3.31 -9.88
N ALA A 11 11.47 -3.83 -8.91
CA ALA A 11 11.96 -3.01 -7.81
C ALA A 11 12.76 -1.80 -8.28
N ASP A 12 13.59 -1.98 -9.30
CA ASP A 12 14.43 -0.89 -9.80
C ASP A 12 13.69 0.08 -10.68
N ALA A 13 12.43 -0.20 -10.99
CA ALA A 13 11.59 0.68 -11.81
C ALA A 13 10.67 1.56 -10.98
N LEU A 14 10.73 1.48 -9.66
CA LEU A 14 9.89 2.31 -8.81
C LEU A 14 10.22 3.79 -9.02
N ASN A 15 9.18 4.58 -9.20
CA ASN A 15 9.32 5.99 -9.55
C ASN A 15 8.70 6.85 -8.46
N LEU A 16 9.48 7.79 -7.91
CA LEU A 16 9.04 8.58 -6.77
C LEU A 16 7.80 9.42 -7.08
N GLY A 17 7.74 9.99 -8.28
CA GLY A 17 6.56 10.77 -8.66
C GLY A 17 5.30 9.95 -8.69
N THR A 18 5.38 8.73 -9.21
CA THR A 18 4.24 7.81 -9.24
C THR A 18 3.84 7.42 -7.82
N VAL A 19 4.83 7.17 -6.96
CA VAL A 19 4.57 6.83 -5.57
C VAL A 19 3.87 8.00 -4.86
N PHE A 20 4.36 9.22 -5.07
CA PHE A 20 3.74 10.38 -4.45
C PHE A 20 2.30 10.57 -4.93
N ARG A 21 2.04 10.35 -6.22
CA ARG A 21 0.66 10.46 -6.71
C ARG A 21 -0.24 9.40 -6.06
N ALA A 22 0.27 8.18 -5.93
CA ALA A 22 -0.50 7.13 -5.28
C ALA A 22 -0.82 7.49 -3.83
N LEU A 23 0.14 8.07 -3.12
CA LEU A 23 -0.02 8.46 -1.72
C LEU A 23 -0.75 9.78 -1.54
N GLY A 24 -1.07 10.46 -2.64
CA GLY A 24 -1.82 11.71 -2.56
C GLY A 24 -3.26 11.55 -2.12
N ASP A 25 -3.83 10.36 -2.29
CA ASP A 25 -5.19 10.07 -1.86
C ASP A 25 -5.19 9.58 -0.42
N GLU A 26 -6.10 10.13 0.40
CA GLU A 26 -6.10 9.81 1.85
C GLU A 26 -6.44 8.34 2.11
N HIS A 27 -7.30 7.74 1.29
CA HIS A 27 -7.67 6.34 1.51
C HIS A 27 -6.51 5.42 1.17
N ARG A 28 -5.80 5.72 0.09
CA ARG A 28 -4.62 4.94 -0.26
C ARG A 28 -3.53 5.09 0.79
N ARG A 29 -3.33 6.32 1.31
CA ARG A 29 -2.38 6.51 2.40
C ARG A 29 -2.78 5.74 3.64
N SER A 30 -4.07 5.70 3.94
CA SER A 30 -4.57 4.96 5.09
C SER A 30 -4.24 3.47 4.99
N VAL A 31 -4.46 2.89 3.82
CA VAL A 31 -4.10 1.50 3.60
C VAL A 31 -2.61 1.27 3.81
N MET A 32 -1.79 2.15 3.24
CA MET A 32 -0.34 2.01 3.37
C MET A 32 0.12 2.20 4.80
N THR A 33 -0.52 3.09 5.55
CA THR A 33 -0.20 3.30 6.95
C THR A 33 -0.46 2.03 7.76
N GLU A 34 -1.61 1.39 7.51
CA GLU A 34 -1.92 0.14 8.22
C GLU A 34 -0.94 -0.96 7.85
N LEU A 35 -0.60 -1.07 6.57
CA LEU A 35 0.35 -2.08 6.14
C LEU A 35 1.74 -1.83 6.74
N ALA A 36 2.16 -0.58 6.76
CA ALA A 36 3.47 -0.23 7.30
C ALA A 36 3.56 -0.52 8.79
N ALA A 37 2.46 -0.39 9.51
CA ALA A 37 2.43 -0.63 10.95
C ALA A 37 2.56 -2.12 11.29
N ASP A 38 2.20 -3.00 10.38
CA ASP A 38 2.31 -4.44 10.61
C ASP A 38 3.67 -4.91 10.13
N ARG A 39 4.60 -5.04 11.08
CA ARG A 39 5.99 -5.38 10.75
C ARG A 39 6.15 -6.82 10.28
N SER A 40 5.13 -7.66 10.43
CA SER A 40 5.19 -9.02 9.91
C SER A 40 4.97 -9.05 8.40
N ASP A 41 4.41 -7.99 7.84
CA ASP A 41 4.07 -7.88 6.43
C ASP A 41 3.19 -9.03 5.96
N SER A 42 2.25 -9.43 6.83
CA SER A 42 1.30 -10.49 6.52
C SER A 42 0.41 -10.05 5.36
N GLU A 43 0.06 -11.02 4.53
CA GLU A 43 -0.90 -10.77 3.47
C GLU A 43 -2.26 -10.47 4.07
N ARG A 44 -2.94 -9.46 3.53
CA ARG A 44 -4.29 -9.10 3.98
C ARG A 44 -5.24 -9.17 2.80
N GLY A 45 -6.49 -9.54 3.08
CA GLY A 45 -7.51 -9.48 2.05
C GLY A 45 -7.85 -8.05 1.70
N CYS A 46 -8.17 -7.80 0.44
CA CYS A 46 -8.56 -6.47 0.00
C CYS A 46 -9.77 -5.95 0.76
N ASN A 47 -10.64 -6.85 1.21
CA ASN A 47 -11.86 -6.45 1.93
C ASN A 47 -11.63 -6.22 3.42
N SER A 48 -10.40 -6.39 3.90
CA SER A 48 -10.12 -6.28 5.33
C SER A 48 -9.90 -4.85 5.79
N PHE A 49 -9.86 -3.90 4.86
CA PHE A 49 -9.69 -2.48 5.18
C PHE A 49 -11.08 -1.84 5.25
N ASP A 50 -11.31 -1.11 6.32
CA ASP A 50 -12.61 -0.47 6.53
C ASP A 50 -12.59 0.92 5.89
N LEU A 51 -12.85 0.95 4.59
CA LEU A 51 -12.82 2.19 3.83
C LEU A 51 -14.24 2.63 3.47
N PRO A 52 -14.59 3.90 3.68
CA PRO A 52 -15.93 4.40 3.39
C PRO A 52 -16.08 4.74 1.90
N ILE A 53 -15.82 3.78 1.04
CA ILE A 53 -15.86 3.98 -0.41
C ILE A 53 -16.50 2.76 -1.06
N SER A 54 -16.91 2.91 -2.30
CA SER A 54 -17.50 1.81 -3.04
C SER A 54 -16.45 0.73 -3.32
N LYS A 55 -16.94 -0.47 -3.58
CA LYS A 55 -16.05 -1.57 -3.94
C LYS A 55 -15.28 -1.27 -5.22
N GLN A 56 -15.93 -0.61 -6.15
CA GLN A 56 -15.30 -0.24 -7.41
C GLN A 56 -14.16 0.75 -7.20
N THR A 57 -14.36 1.75 -6.35
CA THR A 57 -13.31 2.70 -6.01
C THR A 57 -12.17 2.01 -5.28
N GLN A 58 -12.51 1.09 -4.38
CA GLN A 58 -11.51 0.32 -3.65
C GLN A 58 -10.63 -0.48 -4.62
N THR A 59 -11.24 -1.14 -5.60
CA THR A 59 -10.49 -1.88 -6.60
C THR A 59 -9.53 -0.96 -7.35
N HIS A 60 -9.99 0.24 -7.70
CA HIS A 60 -9.16 1.23 -8.37
C HIS A 60 -7.96 1.62 -7.49
N HIS A 61 -8.21 1.86 -6.20
CA HIS A 61 -7.14 2.26 -5.29
C HIS A 61 -6.07 1.19 -5.17
N PHE A 62 -6.46 -0.08 -5.07
CA PHE A 62 -5.47 -1.15 -4.98
C PHE A 62 -4.69 -1.29 -6.28
N ARG A 63 -5.34 -1.06 -7.42
CA ARG A 63 -4.61 -1.06 -8.69
C ARG A 63 -3.58 0.06 -8.74
N VAL A 64 -3.93 1.26 -8.30
CA VAL A 64 -3.00 2.38 -8.26
C VAL A 64 -1.80 2.06 -7.39
N LEU A 65 -2.04 1.49 -6.20
CA LEU A 65 -0.95 1.11 -5.30
C LEU A 65 -0.06 0.04 -5.90
N ARG A 66 -0.66 -0.95 -6.56
CA ARG A 66 0.11 -2.01 -7.19
C ARG A 66 0.95 -1.48 -8.35
N GLU A 67 0.37 -0.64 -9.18
CA GLU A 67 1.09 -0.09 -10.34
C GLU A 67 2.20 0.87 -9.91
N ALA A 68 2.07 1.47 -8.73
CA ALA A 68 3.14 2.28 -8.16
C ALA A 68 4.23 1.44 -7.53
N GLY A 69 4.02 0.13 -7.39
CA GLY A 69 5.01 -0.75 -6.83
C GLY A 69 5.02 -0.80 -5.31
N LEU A 70 3.96 -0.31 -4.67
CA LEU A 70 3.91 -0.24 -3.21
C LEU A 70 3.40 -1.53 -2.58
N ILE A 71 2.59 -2.28 -3.32
CA ILE A 71 2.04 -3.55 -2.84
C ILE A 71 2.11 -4.60 -3.94
N ASP A 72 2.13 -5.85 -3.51
CA ASP A 72 1.80 -6.98 -4.36
C ASP A 72 0.32 -7.26 -4.20
N GLU A 73 -0.32 -7.63 -5.28
CA GLU A 73 -1.72 -8.02 -5.26
C GLU A 73 -1.82 -9.44 -5.79
N ILE A 74 -2.42 -10.32 -5.00
CA ILE A 74 -2.50 -11.74 -5.33
C ILE A 74 -3.96 -12.08 -5.63
N ASP A 75 -4.19 -12.63 -6.81
CA ASP A 75 -5.53 -12.99 -7.27
C ASP A 75 -5.76 -14.47 -7.02
N TYR A 76 -6.71 -14.77 -6.14
CA TYR A 76 -7.09 -16.15 -5.83
C TYR A 76 -8.38 -16.59 -6.56
N GLY A 77 -8.84 -15.74 -7.47
CA GLY A 77 -10.07 -16.02 -8.20
C GLY A 77 -11.29 -15.43 -7.52
N ASN A 78 -11.63 -15.95 -6.35
CA ASN A 78 -12.80 -15.47 -5.62
C ASN A 78 -12.49 -14.34 -4.64
N ARG A 79 -11.22 -14.05 -4.44
CA ARG A 79 -10.79 -12.97 -3.57
C ARG A 79 -9.39 -12.53 -3.96
N LYS A 80 -8.96 -11.39 -3.43
CA LYS A 80 -7.61 -10.89 -3.65
C LYS A 80 -6.96 -10.56 -2.32
N GLY A 81 -5.65 -10.80 -2.26
CA GLY A 81 -4.86 -10.43 -1.10
C GLY A 81 -3.84 -9.38 -1.50
N ILE A 82 -3.35 -8.65 -0.53
CA ILE A 82 -2.30 -7.67 -0.76
C ILE A 82 -1.21 -7.82 0.28
N ARG A 83 0.00 -7.44 -0.11
CA ARG A 83 1.16 -7.47 0.76
C ARG A 83 2.03 -6.27 0.46
N LEU A 84 2.53 -5.63 1.52
CA LEU A 84 3.43 -4.48 1.38
C LEU A 84 4.76 -4.91 0.77
N ARG A 85 5.25 -4.15 -0.17
CA ARG A 85 6.57 -4.40 -0.76
C ARG A 85 7.63 -3.64 0.03
N ARG A 86 7.74 -3.95 1.31
CA ARG A 86 8.58 -3.21 2.25
C ARG A 86 10.03 -3.16 1.82
N ALA A 87 10.60 -4.30 1.46
CA ALA A 87 12.03 -4.37 1.12
C ALA A 87 12.35 -3.48 -0.08
N ASP A 88 11.49 -3.51 -1.10
CA ASP A 88 11.70 -2.71 -2.31
C ASP A 88 11.59 -1.23 -2.00
N ILE A 89 10.58 -0.87 -1.19
CA ILE A 89 10.34 0.52 -0.83
C ILE A 89 11.49 1.05 0.01
N GLU A 90 11.91 0.30 1.03
CA GLU A 90 12.98 0.75 1.90
C GLU A 90 14.30 0.88 1.16
N LYS A 91 14.55 0.00 0.21
CA LYS A 91 15.77 0.07 -0.57
C LYS A 91 15.78 1.27 -1.50
N ARG A 92 14.65 1.54 -2.14
CA ARG A 92 14.55 2.59 -3.15
C ARG A 92 14.31 3.96 -2.54
N PHE A 93 13.47 4.03 -1.51
CA PHE A 93 13.06 5.29 -0.87
C PHE A 93 13.18 5.16 0.65
N PRO A 94 14.42 5.11 1.16
CA PRO A 94 14.59 4.95 2.62
C PRO A 94 13.88 6.05 3.38
N GLY A 95 13.14 5.65 4.40
CA GLY A 95 12.43 6.61 5.25
C GLY A 95 11.00 6.89 4.83
N LEU A 96 10.59 6.47 3.64
CA LEU A 96 9.23 6.76 3.18
C LEU A 96 8.18 6.12 4.08
N LEU A 97 8.36 4.85 4.42
CA LEU A 97 7.38 4.17 5.27
C LEU A 97 7.35 4.74 6.68
N ALA A 98 8.49 5.23 7.16
CA ALA A 98 8.52 5.88 8.47
C ALA A 98 7.67 7.15 8.49
N LEU A 99 7.62 7.86 7.39
CA LEU A 99 6.76 9.04 7.30
C LEU A 99 5.29 8.68 7.45
N LEU A 100 4.87 7.56 6.86
CA LEU A 100 3.50 7.11 7.01
C LEU A 100 3.20 6.76 8.46
N GLY A 101 4.15 6.15 9.13
CA GLY A 101 3.97 5.77 10.52
C GLY A 101 4.01 6.93 11.48
N ALA A 102 4.42 8.11 11.04
CA ALA A 102 4.48 9.28 11.92
C ALA A 102 3.10 9.74 12.36
N GLY A 103 2.08 9.38 11.58
CA GLY A 103 0.71 9.76 11.92
C GLY A 103 0.46 11.24 11.76
N PRO A 104 -0.63 11.73 12.35
CA PRO A 104 -0.95 13.14 12.27
C PRO A 104 0.08 13.96 13.03
N PRO A 105 0.25 15.22 12.63
CA PRO A 105 1.17 16.07 13.33
C PRO A 105 0.70 16.23 14.73
N ALA A 106 1.49 15.98 15.42
CA ALA A 106 1.01 16.01 16.66
C ALA A 106 1.17 17.26 17.28
N ASP A 107 1.35 17.53 16.53
CA ASP A 107 1.37 18.18 16.97
C ASP A 107 0.78 18.22 17.52
N THR A 108 0.67 17.94 17.08
CA THR A 108 0.05 17.68 17.69
C THR A 108 0.45 17.52 18.91
N ALA A 109 1.23 17.60 19.10
CA ALA A 109 1.53 17.30 20.25
C ALA A 109 1.60 18.35 21.02
N PRO A 110 1.47 18.49 21.60
CA PRO A 110 1.52 19.35 22.30
C PRO A 110 2.31 19.64 22.75
N ARG A 111 2.52 19.84 22.79
CA ARG A 111 3.25 20.10 23.16
C ARG A 111 3.33 20.71 24.02
#